data_e1b362b252deb9f83af1547b8e9cb82e
#
_entry.id   e1b362b252deb9f83af1547b8e9cb82e
#
_cell.length_a   1.000
_cell.length_b   1.000
_cell.length_c   1.000
_cell.angle_alpha   90.00
_cell.angle_beta   90.00
_cell.angle_gamma   90.00
#
_symmetry.space_group_name_H-M   'P 1'
#
loop_
_entity.id
_entity.type
_entity.pdbx_description
1 polymer ?
#
loop_
_entity_poly.entity_id
_entity_poly.type
_entity_poly.pdbx_seq_one_letter_code
_entity_poly.pdbx_strand_id
1 'polypeptide(L)'
;MERKISLADVQKAVDNAYENNKSKKVGEINARVKDIEKPGEFGIAVVLTDGRVVKKADADAKFLIGDMARVAVATALARQNTPEEIVKKSGTMPKEKHNPADHEIKLHINKHALRATSAIEPTGDSDGKYNLLVNTLIDLSNGEPVFSDKVYETLVAEAKEYDIVNRLAEREYTLYDDAELVVNVYNKLKSLQLNAVEVATMGATIAADGVNPSSKDIVFDGSKAATIVSLLALVGNKRRKRAELMEIGLPVVHSFGGGVLAILPGFGAIAAYSPEICDECHASAKGMMAVKSIANELGLNIFASARVTVE
;
A
#
# COMPACT_ATOMS: atom_id res chain seq x y z
N MET A 1 18.55 -8.14 -21.42
CA MET A 1 18.04 -7.22 -22.47
C MET A 1 17.37 -6.07 -21.75
N GLU A 2 17.66 -4.84 -22.13
CA GLU A 2 17.03 -3.63 -21.58
C GLU A 2 15.89 -3.20 -22.51
N ARG A 3 14.72 -2.91 -21.94
CA ARG A 3 13.57 -2.39 -22.70
C ARG A 3 13.39 -0.93 -22.31
N LYS A 4 13.52 -0.06 -23.28
CA LYS A 4 13.30 1.39 -23.10
C LYS A 4 11.86 1.73 -23.40
N ILE A 5 11.26 2.54 -22.52
CA ILE A 5 9.90 3.06 -22.62
C ILE A 5 9.98 4.57 -22.64
N SER A 6 9.35 5.21 -23.58
CA SER A 6 9.27 6.68 -23.61
C SER A 6 8.17 7.19 -22.66
N LEU A 7 8.30 8.45 -22.24
CA LEU A 7 7.22 9.09 -21.45
C LEU A 7 5.90 9.14 -22.24
N ALA A 8 5.98 9.23 -23.56
CA ALA A 8 4.81 9.19 -24.45
C ALA A 8 4.11 7.82 -24.40
N ASP A 9 4.87 6.71 -24.29
CA ASP A 9 4.28 5.38 -24.11
C ASP A 9 3.57 5.27 -22.75
N VAL A 10 4.16 5.83 -21.69
CA VAL A 10 3.51 5.88 -20.36
C VAL A 10 2.22 6.69 -20.41
N GLN A 11 2.26 7.87 -21.04
CA GLN A 11 1.06 8.70 -21.21
C GLN A 11 -0.02 7.97 -21.98
N LYS A 12 0.33 7.33 -23.10
CA LYS A 12 -0.60 6.55 -23.91
C LYS A 12 -1.23 5.40 -23.13
N ALA A 13 -0.42 4.65 -22.36
CA ALA A 13 -0.92 3.55 -21.55
C ALA A 13 -1.90 4.04 -20.46
N VAL A 14 -1.62 5.18 -19.82
CA VAL A 14 -2.52 5.81 -18.84
C VAL A 14 -3.82 6.26 -19.49
N ASP A 15 -3.74 6.91 -20.66
CA ASP A 15 -4.92 7.35 -21.41
C ASP A 15 -5.79 6.16 -21.83
N ASN A 16 -5.19 5.10 -22.38
CA ASN A 16 -5.89 3.87 -22.75
C ASN A 16 -6.54 3.20 -21.55
N ALA A 17 -5.83 3.10 -20.44
CA ALA A 17 -6.35 2.51 -19.21
C ALA A 17 -7.56 3.28 -18.66
N TYR A 18 -7.52 4.59 -18.71
CA TYR A 18 -8.64 5.44 -18.31
C TYR A 18 -9.83 5.28 -19.25
N GLU A 19 -9.64 5.47 -20.56
CA GLU A 19 -10.71 5.41 -21.56
C GLU A 19 -11.43 4.03 -21.55
N ASN A 20 -10.67 2.93 -21.41
CA ASN A 20 -11.22 1.58 -21.40
C ASN A 20 -11.98 1.23 -20.13
N ASN A 21 -11.84 2.00 -19.04
CA ASN A 21 -12.43 1.65 -17.74
C ASN A 21 -13.39 2.71 -17.18
N LYS A 22 -13.34 3.97 -17.61
CA LYS A 22 -14.12 5.09 -17.04
C LYS A 22 -15.64 4.86 -17.00
N SER A 23 -16.19 4.19 -18.02
CA SER A 23 -17.62 3.95 -18.15
C SER A 23 -18.10 2.64 -17.50
N LYS A 24 -17.19 1.83 -16.97
CA LYS A 24 -17.56 0.56 -16.35
C LYS A 24 -18.26 0.80 -15.01
N LYS A 25 -19.42 0.19 -14.85
CA LYS A 25 -20.19 0.18 -13.61
C LYS A 25 -19.90 -1.14 -12.89
N VAL A 26 -18.88 -1.14 -12.05
CA VAL A 26 -18.38 -2.34 -11.34
C VAL A 26 -18.03 -2.01 -9.90
N GLY A 27 -18.47 -2.85 -8.98
CA GLY A 27 -18.22 -2.68 -7.56
C GLY A 27 -19.19 -1.73 -6.87
N GLU A 28 -19.05 -1.63 -5.56
CA GLU A 28 -19.83 -0.75 -4.68
C GLU A 28 -18.90 0.02 -3.73
N ILE A 29 -19.34 1.18 -3.26
CA ILE A 29 -18.57 1.96 -2.29
C ILE A 29 -18.64 1.27 -0.93
N ASN A 30 -17.48 1.07 -0.28
CA ASN A 30 -17.42 0.49 1.06
C ASN A 30 -18.23 1.33 2.06
N ALA A 31 -19.03 0.67 2.90
CA ALA A 31 -19.89 1.33 3.87
C ALA A 31 -19.15 2.30 4.82
N ARG A 32 -17.86 2.01 5.11
CA ARG A 32 -17.02 2.87 5.98
C ARG A 32 -16.72 4.23 5.38
N VAL A 33 -16.76 4.35 4.07
CA VAL A 33 -16.32 5.54 3.32
C VAL A 33 -17.40 6.15 2.44
N LYS A 34 -18.62 5.57 2.43
CA LYS A 34 -19.74 6.02 1.57
C LYS A 34 -20.11 7.51 1.72
N ASP A 35 -19.80 8.10 2.87
CA ASP A 35 -20.15 9.48 3.16
C ASP A 35 -18.99 10.45 2.89
N ILE A 36 -17.80 9.95 2.55
CA ILE A 36 -16.62 10.77 2.26
C ILE A 36 -16.11 10.59 0.83
N GLU A 37 -16.32 9.42 0.23
CA GLU A 37 -15.90 9.13 -1.15
C GLU A 37 -17.03 9.47 -2.12
N LYS A 38 -16.68 9.99 -3.29
CA LYS A 38 -17.67 10.41 -4.30
C LYS A 38 -17.85 9.36 -5.38
N PRO A 39 -19.07 8.85 -5.58
CA PRO A 39 -19.35 7.87 -6.62
C PRO A 39 -18.92 8.35 -8.01
N GLY A 40 -18.30 7.44 -8.76
CA GLY A 40 -17.89 7.70 -10.15
C GLY A 40 -16.55 8.39 -10.31
N GLU A 41 -15.91 8.89 -9.26
CA GLU A 41 -14.53 9.38 -9.35
C GLU A 41 -13.59 8.25 -9.84
N PHE A 42 -12.67 8.61 -10.72
CA PHE A 42 -11.67 7.68 -11.24
C PHE A 42 -10.42 8.45 -11.67
N GLY A 43 -9.34 8.26 -10.93
CA GLY A 43 -8.05 8.88 -11.16
C GLY A 43 -6.93 7.87 -11.34
N ILE A 44 -5.93 8.19 -12.15
CA ILE A 44 -4.73 7.38 -12.37
C ILE A 44 -3.51 8.30 -12.31
N ALA A 45 -2.45 7.83 -11.64
CA ALA A 45 -1.16 8.50 -11.64
C ALA A 45 -0.02 7.47 -11.81
N VAL A 46 0.99 7.85 -12.57
CA VAL A 46 2.27 7.14 -12.66
C VAL A 46 3.36 8.13 -12.27
N VAL A 47 4.18 7.76 -11.30
CA VAL A 47 5.36 8.54 -10.89
C VAL A 47 6.60 7.68 -11.14
N LEU A 48 7.55 8.25 -11.89
CA LEU A 48 8.80 7.59 -12.25
C LEU A 48 9.88 7.88 -11.20
N THR A 49 10.91 7.04 -11.15
CA THR A 49 12.03 7.22 -10.20
C THR A 49 12.83 8.50 -10.41
N ASP A 50 12.74 9.12 -11.58
CA ASP A 50 13.36 10.42 -11.89
C ASP A 50 12.51 11.65 -11.49
N GLY A 51 11.25 11.41 -11.09
CA GLY A 51 10.30 12.44 -10.65
C GLY A 51 9.31 12.89 -11.72
N ARG A 52 9.39 12.38 -12.94
CA ARG A 52 8.36 12.65 -13.95
C ARG A 52 7.02 12.03 -13.55
N VAL A 53 5.93 12.76 -13.78
CA VAL A 53 4.57 12.38 -13.40
C VAL A 53 3.67 12.36 -14.63
N VAL A 54 2.91 11.28 -14.77
CA VAL A 54 1.80 11.18 -15.71
C VAL A 54 0.53 10.97 -14.92
N LYS A 55 -0.48 11.81 -15.12
CA LYS A 55 -1.74 11.70 -14.40
C LYS A 55 -2.96 11.90 -15.29
N LYS A 56 -4.10 11.33 -14.87
CA LYS A 56 -5.37 11.40 -15.61
C LYS A 56 -6.56 11.56 -14.68
N ALA A 57 -7.48 12.43 -15.09
CA ALA A 57 -8.78 12.67 -14.47
C ALA A 57 -8.66 12.98 -12.95
N ASP A 58 -9.38 12.27 -12.08
CA ASP A 58 -9.50 12.57 -10.66
C ASP A 58 -8.26 12.16 -9.85
N ALA A 59 -7.06 12.19 -10.46
CA ALA A 59 -5.81 11.79 -9.79
C ALA A 59 -5.43 12.67 -8.58
N ASP A 60 -5.94 13.89 -8.51
CA ASP A 60 -5.73 14.84 -7.42
C ASP A 60 -6.84 14.75 -6.33
N ALA A 61 -7.89 13.93 -6.53
CA ALA A 61 -8.92 13.71 -5.53
C ALA A 61 -8.34 12.92 -4.34
N LYS A 62 -8.58 13.43 -3.12
CA LYS A 62 -8.16 12.72 -1.90
C LYS A 62 -9.08 11.53 -1.65
N PHE A 63 -8.49 10.41 -1.29
CA PHE A 63 -9.19 9.19 -0.90
C PHE A 63 -8.55 8.54 0.32
N LEU A 64 -9.29 7.71 1.01
CA LEU A 64 -8.81 7.05 2.21
C LEU A 64 -7.72 6.02 1.87
N ILE A 65 -6.54 6.14 2.51
CA ILE A 65 -5.44 5.19 2.30
C ILE A 65 -5.73 3.82 2.94
N GLY A 66 -6.53 3.77 4.00
CA GLY A 66 -6.95 2.52 4.63
C GLY A 66 -5.79 1.54 4.85
N ASP A 67 -5.91 0.34 4.32
CA ASP A 67 -4.89 -0.71 4.49
C ASP A 67 -3.57 -0.42 3.74
N MET A 68 -3.49 0.62 2.89
CA MET A 68 -2.22 1.10 2.32
C MET A 68 -1.31 1.74 3.38
N ALA A 69 -1.84 2.08 4.57
CA ALA A 69 -1.08 2.51 5.74
C ALA A 69 0.11 1.58 6.06
N ARG A 70 0.00 0.29 5.70
CA ARG A 70 1.09 -0.70 5.85
C ARG A 70 2.37 -0.34 5.11
N VAL A 71 2.31 0.52 4.09
CA VAL A 71 3.51 0.99 3.37
C VAL A 71 4.36 1.87 4.28
N ALA A 72 3.72 2.83 4.98
CA ALA A 72 4.42 3.66 5.97
C ALA A 72 4.93 2.81 7.14
N VAL A 73 4.15 1.83 7.62
CA VAL A 73 4.55 0.91 8.69
C VAL A 73 5.79 0.09 8.27
N ALA A 74 5.79 -0.50 7.07
CA ALA A 74 6.93 -1.27 6.56
C ALA A 74 8.19 -0.41 6.43
N THR A 75 8.03 0.84 5.96
CA THR A 75 9.15 1.78 5.81
C THR A 75 9.68 2.26 7.16
N ALA A 76 8.81 2.62 8.10
CA ALA A 76 9.21 3.02 9.45
C ALA A 76 9.95 1.88 10.17
N LEU A 77 9.45 0.63 10.05
CA LEU A 77 10.14 -0.53 10.57
C LEU A 77 11.53 -0.71 9.92
N ALA A 78 11.63 -0.48 8.61
CA ALA A 78 12.89 -0.56 7.87
C ALA A 78 13.87 0.55 8.26
N ARG A 79 13.42 1.75 8.60
CA ARG A 79 14.28 2.83 9.09
C ARG A 79 15.00 2.45 10.39
N GLN A 80 14.37 1.64 11.23
CA GLN A 80 14.86 1.32 12.58
C GLN A 80 15.57 -0.03 12.69
N ASN A 81 15.52 -0.88 11.65
CA ASN A 81 15.92 -2.28 11.75
C ASN A 81 16.71 -2.77 10.53
N THR A 82 17.52 -3.82 10.74
CA THR A 82 18.16 -4.55 9.64
C THR A 82 17.12 -5.37 8.84
N PRO A 83 17.43 -5.82 7.60
CA PRO A 83 16.54 -6.67 6.82
C PRO A 83 16.09 -7.94 7.56
N GLU A 84 16.97 -8.59 8.30
CA GLU A 84 16.69 -9.78 9.09
C GLU A 84 15.70 -9.48 10.24
N GLU A 85 15.92 -8.35 10.92
CA GLU A 85 15.02 -7.91 12.00
C GLU A 85 13.65 -7.51 11.46
N ILE A 86 13.56 -6.87 10.28
CA ILE A 86 12.29 -6.54 9.63
C ILE A 86 11.46 -7.80 9.41
N VAL A 87 12.06 -8.85 8.84
CA VAL A 87 11.38 -10.13 8.58
C VAL A 87 10.91 -10.78 9.88
N LYS A 88 11.75 -10.79 10.93
CA LYS A 88 11.42 -11.33 12.25
C LYS A 88 10.30 -10.52 12.92
N LYS A 89 10.43 -9.20 12.96
CA LYS A 89 9.48 -8.30 13.64
C LYS A 89 8.14 -8.21 12.92
N SER A 90 8.11 -8.27 11.60
CA SER A 90 6.85 -8.31 10.83
C SER A 90 6.06 -9.62 11.00
N GLY A 91 6.70 -10.68 11.53
CA GLY A 91 6.05 -11.98 11.71
C GLY A 91 5.82 -12.75 10.41
N THR A 92 6.61 -12.46 9.37
CA THR A 92 6.51 -13.15 8.07
C THR A 92 7.25 -14.50 8.06
N MET A 93 8.16 -14.71 9.02
CA MET A 93 8.88 -15.98 9.17
C MET A 93 7.94 -17.12 9.61
N PRO A 94 8.09 -18.33 9.07
CA PRO A 94 7.40 -19.50 9.58
C PRO A 94 7.79 -19.74 11.05
N LYS A 95 6.81 -20.08 11.89
CA LYS A 95 7.13 -20.64 13.21
C LYS A 95 7.74 -22.03 13.03
N GLU A 96 8.72 -22.40 13.84
CA GLU A 96 9.34 -23.74 13.85
C GLU A 96 8.31 -24.86 14.14
N LYS A 97 7.21 -24.52 14.82
CA LYS A 97 6.08 -25.43 15.05
C LYS A 97 4.85 -24.95 14.28
N HIS A 98 4.51 -25.67 13.21
CA HIS A 98 3.30 -25.42 12.44
C HIS A 98 2.09 -26.00 13.20
N ASN A 99 1.24 -25.15 13.76
CA ASN A 99 -0.05 -25.58 14.30
C ASN A 99 -1.09 -25.53 13.15
N PRO A 100 -1.79 -26.64 12.83
CA PRO A 100 -2.85 -26.64 11.80
C PRO A 100 -3.93 -25.59 12.03
N ALA A 101 -4.22 -25.22 13.29
CA ALA A 101 -5.13 -24.13 13.64
C ALA A 101 -4.64 -22.74 13.16
N ASP A 102 -3.34 -22.55 12.85
CA ASP A 102 -2.82 -21.33 12.24
C ASP A 102 -3.40 -21.07 10.83
N HIS A 103 -4.06 -22.08 10.25
CA HIS A 103 -4.80 -21.91 9.00
C HIS A 103 -6.02 -20.99 9.13
N GLU A 104 -6.64 -20.88 10.30
CA GLU A 104 -7.82 -20.01 10.50
C GLU A 104 -7.47 -18.52 10.68
N ILE A 105 -6.24 -18.16 11.11
CA ILE A 105 -5.78 -16.75 11.11
C ILE A 105 -5.48 -16.24 9.68
N LYS A 106 -5.66 -17.08 8.67
CA LYS A 106 -5.44 -16.73 7.26
C LYS A 106 -6.27 -15.55 6.76
N LEU A 107 -7.31 -15.16 7.50
CA LEU A 107 -8.29 -14.16 7.07
C LEU A 107 -7.93 -12.72 7.44
N HIS A 108 -6.91 -12.48 8.27
CA HIS A 108 -6.64 -11.12 8.73
C HIS A 108 -5.44 -10.49 7.99
N ILE A 109 -5.78 -9.68 7.00
CA ILE A 109 -4.83 -8.90 6.17
C ILE A 109 -3.93 -8.02 7.06
N ASN A 110 -4.44 -7.55 8.19
CA ASN A 110 -3.76 -6.57 9.05
C ASN A 110 -2.86 -7.16 10.15
N LYS A 111 -2.85 -8.48 10.37
CA LYS A 111 -2.04 -9.07 11.47
C LYS A 111 -0.55 -8.71 11.40
N HIS A 112 0.02 -8.73 10.21
CA HIS A 112 1.44 -8.38 10.02
C HIS A 112 1.68 -6.89 10.19
N ALA A 113 0.74 -6.04 9.75
CA ALA A 113 0.83 -4.60 9.93
C ALA A 113 0.72 -4.21 11.40
N LEU A 114 -0.21 -4.78 12.16
CA LEU A 114 -0.35 -4.55 13.61
C LEU A 114 0.91 -5.00 14.37
N ARG A 115 1.43 -6.19 14.07
CA ARG A 115 2.68 -6.66 14.68
C ARG A 115 3.87 -5.76 14.32
N ALA A 116 4.00 -5.36 13.07
CA ALA A 116 5.04 -4.44 12.63
C ALA A 116 4.89 -3.07 13.32
N THR A 117 3.67 -2.54 13.43
CA THR A 117 3.37 -1.29 14.16
C THR A 117 3.81 -1.39 15.62
N SER A 118 3.56 -2.54 16.29
CA SER A 118 3.98 -2.73 17.68
C SER A 118 5.51 -2.69 17.85
N ALA A 119 6.26 -3.08 16.82
CA ALA A 119 7.72 -3.17 16.86
C ALA A 119 8.45 -1.87 16.48
N ILE A 120 7.70 -0.81 16.15
CA ILE A 120 8.26 0.52 15.82
C ILE A 120 8.44 1.30 17.12
N GLU A 121 9.63 1.88 17.31
CA GLU A 121 9.90 2.82 18.39
C GLU A 121 9.34 4.23 18.07
N PRO A 122 8.94 5.01 19.08
CA PRO A 122 9.01 4.70 20.52
C PRO A 122 7.92 3.73 20.99
N THR A 123 8.28 2.79 21.88
CA THR A 123 7.30 1.93 22.58
C THR A 123 6.67 2.67 23.76
N GLY A 124 5.40 2.37 24.08
CA GLY A 124 4.66 2.99 25.17
C GLY A 124 4.25 4.45 24.93
N ASP A 125 4.56 5.01 23.76
CA ASP A 125 4.21 6.39 23.38
C ASP A 125 3.35 6.41 22.11
N SER A 126 2.04 6.49 22.30
CA SER A 126 1.05 6.48 21.23
C SER A 126 1.22 7.66 20.26
N ASP A 127 1.42 8.86 20.79
CA ASP A 127 1.49 10.06 19.97
C ASP A 127 2.85 10.16 19.25
N GLY A 128 3.95 9.80 19.91
CA GLY A 128 5.26 9.73 19.29
C GLY A 128 5.29 8.71 18.16
N LYS A 129 4.73 7.52 18.37
CA LYS A 129 4.64 6.46 17.34
C LYS A 129 3.74 6.89 16.16
N TYR A 130 2.59 7.49 16.43
CA TYR A 130 1.70 8.01 15.38
C TYR A 130 2.38 9.11 14.56
N ASN A 131 3.00 10.09 15.22
CA ASN A 131 3.70 11.18 14.55
C ASN A 131 4.86 10.65 13.67
N LEU A 132 5.63 9.67 14.15
CA LEU A 132 6.69 9.03 13.36
C LEU A 132 6.13 8.38 12.09
N LEU A 133 5.00 7.69 12.19
CA LEU A 133 4.36 7.02 11.05
C LEU A 133 3.76 8.02 10.05
N VAL A 134 3.14 9.11 10.54
CA VAL A 134 2.63 10.18 9.69
C VAL A 134 3.79 10.89 8.97
N ASN A 135 4.87 11.23 9.68
CA ASN A 135 6.06 11.82 9.07
C ASN A 135 6.68 10.88 8.03
N THR A 136 6.73 9.57 8.31
CA THR A 136 7.19 8.58 7.32
C THR A 136 6.29 8.57 6.07
N LEU A 137 4.98 8.70 6.24
CA LEU A 137 4.04 8.80 5.12
C LEU A 137 4.27 10.08 4.30
N ILE A 138 4.48 11.21 4.97
CA ILE A 138 4.80 12.51 4.34
C ILE A 138 6.12 12.41 3.57
N ASP A 139 7.17 11.90 4.18
CA ASP A 139 8.48 11.74 3.55
C ASP A 139 8.41 10.85 2.28
N LEU A 140 7.61 9.78 2.33
CA LEU A 140 7.42 8.88 1.20
C LEU A 140 6.62 9.52 0.06
N SER A 141 5.54 10.22 0.39
CA SER A 141 4.55 10.70 -0.58
C SER A 141 4.80 12.13 -1.06
N ASN A 142 5.60 12.89 -0.33
CA ASN A 142 5.71 14.35 -0.46
C ASN A 142 4.32 15.02 -0.44
N GLY A 143 3.41 14.45 0.35
CA GLY A 143 2.00 14.83 0.39
C GLY A 143 1.57 15.43 1.72
N GLU A 144 0.35 15.91 1.75
CA GLU A 144 -0.32 16.44 2.94
C GLU A 144 -1.49 15.51 3.32
N PRO A 145 -1.27 14.54 4.23
CA PRO A 145 -2.32 13.63 4.66
C PRO A 145 -3.46 14.37 5.38
N VAL A 146 -4.70 14.07 5.03
CA VAL A 146 -5.90 14.63 5.67
C VAL A 146 -6.51 13.56 6.56
N PHE A 147 -6.73 13.87 7.85
CA PHE A 147 -7.33 12.94 8.79
C PHE A 147 -8.87 12.96 8.68
N SER A 148 -9.49 11.78 8.74
CA SER A 148 -10.93 11.61 8.75
C SER A 148 -11.41 11.10 10.10
N ASP A 149 -11.94 11.99 10.96
CA ASP A 149 -12.51 11.64 12.27
C ASP A 149 -13.61 10.60 12.11
N LYS A 150 -14.49 10.77 11.12
CA LYS A 150 -15.61 9.85 10.88
C LYS A 150 -15.16 8.41 10.59
N VAL A 151 -14.11 8.24 9.78
CA VAL A 151 -13.58 6.91 9.50
C VAL A 151 -12.90 6.32 10.72
N TYR A 152 -12.14 7.14 11.46
CA TYR A 152 -11.50 6.69 12.70
C TYR A 152 -12.53 6.19 13.71
N GLU A 153 -13.58 6.96 13.98
CA GLU A 153 -14.68 6.56 14.87
C GLU A 153 -15.35 5.25 14.40
N THR A 154 -15.57 5.10 13.09
CA THR A 154 -16.13 3.88 12.50
C THR A 154 -15.20 2.67 12.75
N LEU A 155 -13.89 2.82 12.53
CA LEU A 155 -12.91 1.73 12.73
C LEU A 155 -12.81 1.34 14.21
N VAL A 156 -12.87 2.31 15.12
CA VAL A 156 -12.89 2.06 16.57
C VAL A 156 -14.17 1.31 16.97
N ALA A 157 -15.33 1.74 16.48
CA ALA A 157 -16.61 1.10 16.79
C ALA A 157 -16.73 -0.34 16.24
N GLU A 158 -16.11 -0.63 15.09
CA GLU A 158 -16.08 -1.99 14.53
C GLU A 158 -15.20 -2.97 15.31
N ALA A 159 -14.23 -2.49 16.07
CA ALA A 159 -13.30 -3.24 16.91
C ALA A 159 -12.54 -4.39 16.21
N LYS A 160 -12.49 -4.43 14.88
CA LYS A 160 -11.88 -5.55 14.11
C LYS A 160 -10.40 -5.74 14.39
N GLU A 161 -9.65 -4.67 14.55
CA GLU A 161 -8.23 -4.71 14.86
C GLU A 161 -7.99 -5.26 16.28
N TYR A 162 -8.88 -4.96 17.23
CA TYR A 162 -8.86 -5.55 18.57
C TYR A 162 -9.09 -7.06 18.53
N ASP A 163 -10.05 -7.54 17.74
CA ASP A 163 -10.26 -8.98 17.55
C ASP A 163 -9.02 -9.68 16.99
N ILE A 164 -8.34 -9.03 16.03
CA ILE A 164 -7.09 -9.56 15.46
C ILE A 164 -6.01 -9.69 16.53
N VAL A 165 -5.80 -8.63 17.32
CA VAL A 165 -4.77 -8.61 18.37
C VAL A 165 -5.06 -9.64 19.46
N ASN A 166 -6.30 -9.76 19.91
CA ASN A 166 -6.71 -10.76 20.90
C ASN A 166 -6.43 -12.20 20.40
N ARG A 167 -6.78 -12.50 19.15
CA ARG A 167 -6.47 -13.78 18.51
C ARG A 167 -4.97 -14.04 18.33
N LEU A 168 -4.17 -12.97 18.13
CA LEU A 168 -2.72 -13.09 18.10
C LEU A 168 -2.17 -13.45 19.48
N ALA A 169 -2.68 -12.80 20.53
CA ALA A 169 -2.29 -13.08 21.92
C ALA A 169 -2.62 -14.53 22.34
N GLU A 170 -3.82 -15.03 22.03
CA GLU A 170 -4.24 -16.42 22.28
C GLU A 170 -3.31 -17.47 21.63
N ARG A 171 -2.56 -17.09 20.63
CA ARG A 171 -1.67 -17.96 19.86
C ARG A 171 -0.19 -17.68 20.07
N GLU A 172 0.15 -17.04 21.17
CA GLU A 172 1.53 -16.70 21.54
C GLU A 172 2.26 -15.84 20.48
N TYR A 173 1.51 -15.12 19.61
CA TYR A 173 2.06 -14.10 18.77
C TYR A 173 2.27 -12.82 19.58
N THR A 174 3.45 -12.66 20.12
CA THR A 174 3.81 -11.50 20.94
C THR A 174 3.79 -10.22 20.10
N LEU A 175 3.04 -9.21 20.55
CA LEU A 175 3.25 -7.82 20.18
C LEU A 175 4.45 -7.28 20.97
N TYR A 176 5.10 -6.26 20.45
CA TYR A 176 6.25 -5.60 21.08
C TYR A 176 5.85 -4.38 21.91
N ASP A 177 4.56 -3.99 21.84
CA ASP A 177 4.00 -2.85 22.54
C ASP A 177 2.57 -3.15 22.98
N ASP A 178 1.96 -2.28 23.78
CA ASP A 178 0.60 -2.42 24.26
C ASP A 178 -0.41 -2.55 23.11
N ALA A 179 -1.33 -3.50 23.26
CA ALA A 179 -2.28 -3.85 22.22
C ALA A 179 -3.25 -2.70 21.86
N GLU A 180 -3.75 -2.00 22.88
CA GLU A 180 -4.68 -0.89 22.71
C GLU A 180 -4.00 0.28 22.02
N LEU A 181 -2.77 0.60 22.44
CA LEU A 181 -1.93 1.62 21.81
C LEU A 181 -1.71 1.29 20.32
N VAL A 182 -1.32 0.05 20.01
CA VAL A 182 -1.03 -0.39 18.64
C VAL A 182 -2.26 -0.27 17.73
N VAL A 183 -3.41 -0.74 18.22
CA VAL A 183 -4.67 -0.66 17.47
C VAL A 183 -5.08 0.77 17.23
N ASN A 184 -4.99 1.63 18.27
CA ASN A 184 -5.30 3.04 18.16
C ASN A 184 -4.43 3.75 17.10
N VAL A 185 -3.11 3.59 17.19
CA VAL A 185 -2.15 4.17 16.23
C VAL A 185 -2.44 3.69 14.82
N TYR A 186 -2.67 2.40 14.62
CA TYR A 186 -2.91 1.84 13.30
C TYR A 186 -4.25 2.30 12.71
N ASN A 187 -5.32 2.39 13.52
CA ASN A 187 -6.61 2.92 13.08
C ASN A 187 -6.53 4.41 12.72
N LYS A 188 -5.81 5.23 13.51
CA LYS A 188 -5.53 6.63 13.15
C LYS A 188 -4.81 6.72 11.80
N LEU A 189 -3.78 5.91 11.57
CA LEU A 189 -3.03 5.90 10.32
C LEU A 189 -3.91 5.48 9.13
N LYS A 190 -4.77 4.48 9.30
CA LYS A 190 -5.74 4.04 8.28
C LYS A 190 -6.78 5.10 7.93
N SER A 191 -7.01 6.06 8.81
CA SER A 191 -8.00 7.13 8.64
C SER A 191 -7.45 8.36 7.90
N LEU A 192 -6.22 8.27 7.38
CA LEU A 192 -5.62 9.32 6.56
C LEU A 192 -6.04 9.21 5.10
N GLN A 193 -6.10 10.36 4.44
CA GLN A 193 -6.40 10.48 3.01
C GLN A 193 -5.20 11.05 2.25
N LEU A 194 -4.92 10.48 1.08
CA LEU A 194 -3.97 10.97 0.09
C LEU A 194 -4.63 10.93 -1.29
N ASN A 195 -4.03 11.58 -2.29
CA ASN A 195 -4.46 11.45 -3.69
C ASN A 195 -3.61 10.43 -4.46
N ALA A 196 -3.97 10.14 -5.72
CA ALA A 196 -3.27 9.12 -6.51
C ALA A 196 -1.82 9.53 -6.85
N VAL A 197 -1.54 10.82 -7.01
CA VAL A 197 -0.17 11.30 -7.27
C VAL A 197 0.71 11.08 -6.02
N GLU A 198 0.22 11.45 -4.84
CA GLU A 198 0.92 11.25 -3.56
C GLU A 198 1.16 9.77 -3.28
N VAL A 199 0.16 8.91 -3.54
CA VAL A 199 0.28 7.46 -3.40
C VAL A 199 1.28 6.87 -4.41
N ALA A 200 1.26 7.35 -5.67
CA ALA A 200 2.25 6.92 -6.66
C ALA A 200 3.67 7.39 -6.29
N THR A 201 3.81 8.61 -5.75
CA THR A 201 5.11 9.12 -5.24
C THR A 201 5.64 8.26 -4.10
N MET A 202 4.77 7.86 -3.16
CA MET A 202 5.13 6.93 -2.09
C MET A 202 5.71 5.60 -2.63
N GLY A 203 5.07 5.03 -3.64
CA GLY A 203 5.57 3.82 -4.30
C GLY A 203 6.85 4.05 -5.10
N ALA A 204 6.97 5.20 -5.78
CA ALA A 204 8.14 5.57 -6.56
C ALA A 204 9.38 5.83 -5.67
N THR A 205 9.19 6.37 -4.46
CA THR A 205 10.25 6.49 -3.44
C THR A 205 10.83 5.13 -3.09
N ILE A 206 9.97 4.12 -2.91
CA ILE A 206 10.43 2.74 -2.65
C ILE A 206 11.11 2.16 -3.90
N ALA A 207 10.58 2.41 -5.10
CA ALA A 207 11.14 1.95 -6.36
C ALA A 207 12.50 2.62 -6.71
N ALA A 208 12.76 3.80 -6.13
CA ALA A 208 14.00 4.58 -6.26
C ALA A 208 14.98 4.34 -5.07
N ASP A 209 14.94 3.15 -4.48
CA ASP A 209 15.84 2.77 -3.38
C ASP A 209 15.83 3.76 -2.21
N GLY A 210 14.64 4.28 -1.88
CA GLY A 210 14.44 5.16 -0.73
C GLY A 210 14.68 6.64 -0.99
N VAL A 211 14.97 7.04 -2.21
CA VAL A 211 15.08 8.46 -2.59
C VAL A 211 13.72 8.96 -3.08
N ASN A 212 13.14 9.96 -2.42
CA ASN A 212 11.89 10.55 -2.89
C ASN A 212 12.11 11.25 -4.24
N PRO A 213 11.40 10.85 -5.32
CA PRO A 213 11.66 11.39 -6.65
C PRO A 213 11.24 12.86 -6.81
N SER A 214 10.38 13.38 -5.93
CA SER A 214 9.92 14.77 -5.95
C SER A 214 10.84 15.69 -5.14
N SER A 215 11.06 15.39 -3.85
CA SER A 215 11.88 16.21 -2.95
C SER A 215 13.37 15.95 -3.08
N LYS A 216 13.77 14.78 -3.60
CA LYS A 216 15.16 14.27 -3.65
C LYS A 216 15.76 13.89 -2.29
N ASP A 217 14.95 13.88 -1.24
CA ASP A 217 15.38 13.48 0.09
C ASP A 217 15.56 11.96 0.19
N ILE A 218 16.54 11.54 1.00
CA ILE A 218 16.75 10.14 1.34
C ILE A 218 15.80 9.78 2.48
N VAL A 219 14.75 9.01 2.19
CA VAL A 219 13.74 8.59 3.15
C VAL A 219 14.19 7.39 3.98
N PHE A 220 14.90 6.46 3.37
CA PHE A 220 15.47 5.28 4.02
C PHE A 220 16.68 4.73 3.24
N ASP A 221 17.49 3.90 3.89
CA ASP A 221 18.64 3.24 3.27
C ASP A 221 18.20 2.27 2.16
N GLY A 222 18.67 2.50 0.94
CA GLY A 222 18.30 1.75 -0.26
C GLY A 222 18.52 0.24 -0.17
N SER A 223 19.46 -0.22 0.66
CA SER A 223 19.68 -1.65 0.91
C SER A 223 18.44 -2.39 1.44
N LYS A 224 17.46 -1.64 1.96
CA LYS A 224 16.22 -2.15 2.55
C LYS A 224 15.04 -2.17 1.57
N ALA A 225 15.17 -1.54 0.39
CA ALA A 225 14.10 -1.42 -0.59
C ALA A 225 13.54 -2.79 -1.03
N ALA A 226 14.41 -3.73 -1.35
CA ALA A 226 14.01 -5.08 -1.76
C ALA A 226 13.20 -5.81 -0.66
N THR A 227 13.56 -5.63 0.62
CA THR A 227 12.84 -6.20 1.76
C THR A 227 11.44 -5.58 1.88
N ILE A 228 11.32 -4.25 1.76
CA ILE A 228 10.03 -3.55 1.79
C ILE A 228 9.13 -4.03 0.65
N VAL A 229 9.64 -4.06 -0.59
CA VAL A 229 8.90 -4.53 -1.77
C VAL A 229 8.42 -5.97 -1.58
N SER A 230 9.28 -6.85 -1.05
CA SER A 230 8.94 -8.25 -0.79
C SER A 230 7.84 -8.38 0.27
N LEU A 231 7.90 -7.61 1.34
CA LEU A 231 6.83 -7.57 2.35
C LEU A 231 5.49 -7.14 1.73
N LEU A 232 5.49 -6.06 0.94
CA LEU A 232 4.28 -5.56 0.28
C LEU A 232 3.70 -6.55 -0.74
N ALA A 233 4.55 -7.34 -1.41
CA ALA A 233 4.13 -8.39 -2.31
C ALA A 233 3.48 -9.58 -1.59
N LEU A 234 3.95 -9.93 -0.39
CA LEU A 234 3.57 -11.16 0.32
C LEU A 234 2.48 -10.94 1.37
N VAL A 235 2.42 -9.74 1.98
CA VAL A 235 1.50 -9.43 3.07
C VAL A 235 0.10 -9.13 2.53
N GLY A 236 -0.88 -9.91 2.99
CA GLY A 236 -2.28 -9.78 2.59
C GLY A 236 -2.97 -11.12 2.42
N ASN A 237 -4.11 -11.15 1.75
CA ASN A 237 -4.83 -12.39 1.42
C ASN A 237 -3.99 -13.23 0.43
N LYS A 238 -3.51 -14.39 0.88
CA LYS A 238 -2.59 -15.23 0.09
C LYS A 238 -3.10 -15.62 -1.31
N ARG A 239 -4.37 -16.00 -1.42
CA ARG A 239 -4.94 -16.39 -2.72
C ARG A 239 -4.94 -15.22 -3.69
N ARG A 240 -5.33 -14.06 -3.19
CA ARG A 240 -5.41 -12.85 -3.97
C ARG A 240 -4.03 -12.35 -4.36
N LYS A 241 -3.06 -12.30 -3.43
CA LYS A 241 -1.68 -11.89 -3.72
C LYS A 241 -1.05 -12.74 -4.81
N ARG A 242 -1.32 -14.05 -4.81
CA ARG A 242 -0.87 -14.93 -5.90
C ARG A 242 -1.50 -14.55 -7.24
N ALA A 243 -2.83 -14.35 -7.28
CA ALA A 243 -3.51 -13.95 -8.51
C ALA A 243 -2.99 -12.60 -9.02
N GLU A 244 -2.85 -11.60 -8.15
CA GLU A 244 -2.31 -10.28 -8.48
C GLU A 244 -0.89 -10.37 -9.08
N LEU A 245 0.01 -11.12 -8.44
CA LEU A 245 1.37 -11.31 -8.96
C LEU A 245 1.41 -12.07 -10.28
N MET A 246 0.53 -13.06 -10.48
CA MET A 246 0.45 -13.80 -11.75
C MET A 246 -0.17 -12.97 -12.87
N GLU A 247 -1.16 -12.15 -12.58
CA GLU A 247 -1.93 -11.40 -13.57
C GLU A 247 -1.32 -10.04 -13.90
N ILE A 248 -0.70 -9.37 -12.91
CA ILE A 248 -0.16 -8.02 -13.05
C ILE A 248 1.37 -8.06 -13.12
N GLY A 249 1.98 -9.01 -12.39
CA GLY A 249 3.44 -9.12 -12.33
C GLY A 249 4.12 -8.08 -11.44
N LEU A 250 3.37 -7.35 -10.64
CA LEU A 250 3.87 -6.31 -9.73
C LEU A 250 3.38 -6.53 -8.30
N PRO A 251 4.13 -6.12 -7.27
CA PRO A 251 3.62 -5.96 -5.92
C PRO A 251 2.49 -4.92 -5.90
N VAL A 252 1.30 -5.32 -5.46
CA VAL A 252 0.12 -4.45 -5.39
C VAL A 252 -0.33 -4.27 -3.94
N VAL A 253 -0.63 -3.05 -3.54
CA VAL A 253 -1.28 -2.70 -2.28
C VAL A 253 -2.56 -1.94 -2.58
N HIS A 254 -3.62 -2.23 -1.85
CA HIS A 254 -4.92 -1.59 -2.07
C HIS A 254 -5.59 -1.16 -0.76
N SER A 255 -6.53 -0.23 -0.89
CA SER A 255 -7.32 0.35 0.19
C SER A 255 -8.79 0.00 0.03
N PHE A 256 -9.49 -0.18 1.14
CA PHE A 256 -10.95 -0.21 1.15
C PHE A 256 -11.59 1.15 0.80
N GLY A 257 -10.81 2.24 0.77
CA GLY A 257 -11.21 3.55 0.23
C GLY A 257 -11.08 3.67 -1.29
N GLY A 258 -10.75 2.58 -2.00
CA GLY A 258 -10.71 2.58 -3.46
C GLY A 258 -9.35 2.85 -4.10
N GLY A 259 -8.29 3.03 -3.31
CA GLY A 259 -6.93 3.18 -3.82
C GLY A 259 -6.27 1.84 -4.20
N VAL A 260 -5.44 1.88 -5.23
CA VAL A 260 -4.54 0.78 -5.66
C VAL A 260 -3.17 1.37 -5.94
N LEU A 261 -2.12 0.74 -5.43
CA LEU A 261 -0.72 1.07 -5.67
C LEU A 261 0.02 -0.17 -6.18
N ALA A 262 0.73 -0.05 -7.31
CA ALA A 262 1.64 -1.07 -7.82
C ALA A 262 3.05 -0.49 -7.94
N ILE A 263 4.07 -1.26 -7.53
CA ILE A 263 5.46 -0.80 -7.45
C ILE A 263 6.34 -1.64 -8.39
N LEU A 264 7.14 -0.98 -9.21
CA LEU A 264 8.19 -1.62 -10.01
C LEU A 264 9.55 -1.01 -9.65
N PRO A 265 10.44 -1.74 -8.95
CA PRO A 265 11.78 -1.29 -8.63
C PRO A 265 12.55 -0.79 -9.86
N GLY A 266 13.21 0.37 -9.74
CA GLY A 266 13.98 1.00 -10.80
C GLY A 266 13.15 1.73 -11.88
N PHE A 267 11.82 1.56 -11.90
CA PHE A 267 10.92 2.24 -12.85
C PHE A 267 10.11 3.35 -12.15
N GLY A 268 9.40 2.99 -11.09
CA GLY A 268 8.47 3.87 -10.39
C GLY A 268 7.26 3.14 -9.86
N ALA A 269 6.12 3.84 -9.80
CA ALA A 269 4.88 3.26 -9.31
C ALA A 269 3.66 3.77 -10.07
N ILE A 270 2.63 2.93 -10.10
CA ILE A 270 1.31 3.22 -10.65
C ILE A 270 0.33 3.27 -9.49
N ALA A 271 -0.39 4.38 -9.36
CA ALA A 271 -1.53 4.46 -8.46
C ALA A 271 -2.81 4.70 -9.25
N ALA A 272 -3.90 4.09 -8.82
CA ALA A 272 -5.22 4.33 -9.37
C ALA A 272 -6.23 4.43 -8.23
N TYR A 273 -7.23 5.29 -8.39
CA TYR A 273 -8.30 5.48 -7.44
C TYR A 273 -9.64 5.39 -8.12
N SER A 274 -10.55 4.63 -7.56
CA SER A 274 -11.99 4.70 -7.78
C SER A 274 -12.68 4.08 -6.56
N PRO A 275 -13.68 4.76 -5.96
CA PRO A 275 -14.24 4.35 -4.68
C PRO A 275 -15.02 3.03 -4.74
N GLU A 276 -15.47 2.61 -5.93
CA GLU A 276 -16.19 1.35 -6.10
C GLU A 276 -15.23 0.17 -5.98
N ILE A 277 -15.41 -0.63 -4.93
CA ILE A 277 -14.63 -1.84 -4.66
C ILE A 277 -15.37 -3.10 -5.10
N CYS A 278 -14.64 -4.07 -5.57
CA CYS A 278 -15.16 -5.40 -5.87
C CYS A 278 -15.31 -6.18 -4.56
N ASP A 279 -16.49 -6.80 -4.34
CA ASP A 279 -16.77 -7.57 -3.12
C ASP A 279 -15.80 -8.73 -2.90
N GLU A 280 -15.51 -9.49 -3.94
CA GLU A 280 -14.59 -10.63 -3.86
C GLU A 280 -13.15 -10.18 -3.64
N CYS A 281 -12.82 -9.01 -4.16
CA CYS A 281 -11.45 -8.53 -4.17
C CYS A 281 -11.14 -7.46 -3.10
N HIS A 282 -12.06 -6.87 -2.43
CA HIS A 282 -11.85 -5.80 -1.43
C HIS A 282 -10.89 -4.69 -1.92
N ALA A 283 -10.87 -4.41 -3.22
CA ALA A 283 -10.05 -3.42 -3.88
C ALA A 283 -10.86 -2.70 -4.96
N SER A 284 -10.43 -1.49 -5.33
CA SER A 284 -11.00 -0.77 -6.44
C SER A 284 -11.09 -1.63 -7.70
N ALA A 285 -12.29 -1.85 -8.20
CA ALA A 285 -12.49 -2.66 -9.40
C ALA A 285 -11.88 -1.98 -10.63
N LYS A 286 -12.18 -0.68 -10.86
CA LYS A 286 -11.60 0.09 -11.97
C LYS A 286 -10.11 0.31 -11.78
N GLY A 287 -9.66 0.60 -10.54
CA GLY A 287 -8.26 0.80 -10.21
C GLY A 287 -7.40 -0.42 -10.54
N MET A 288 -7.85 -1.61 -10.17
CA MET A 288 -7.15 -2.86 -10.49
C MET A 288 -7.08 -3.11 -12.00
N MET A 289 -8.19 -2.86 -12.73
CA MET A 289 -8.21 -2.98 -14.19
C MET A 289 -7.23 -2.00 -14.85
N ALA A 290 -7.16 -0.76 -14.36
CA ALA A 290 -6.26 0.25 -14.89
C ALA A 290 -4.78 -0.12 -14.65
N VAL A 291 -4.43 -0.50 -13.43
CA VAL A 291 -3.07 -0.95 -13.09
C VAL A 291 -2.65 -2.14 -13.96
N LYS A 292 -3.52 -3.15 -14.10
CA LYS A 292 -3.28 -4.32 -14.96
C LYS A 292 -3.10 -3.91 -16.43
N SER A 293 -3.93 -3.00 -16.94
CA SER A 293 -3.85 -2.52 -18.33
C SER A 293 -2.51 -1.82 -18.59
N ILE A 294 -2.11 -0.91 -17.71
CA ILE A 294 -0.84 -0.16 -17.84
C ILE A 294 0.35 -1.12 -17.73
N ALA A 295 0.36 -2.01 -16.73
CA ALA A 295 1.43 -2.97 -16.56
C ALA A 295 1.61 -3.87 -17.79
N ASN A 296 0.52 -4.37 -18.37
CA ASN A 296 0.55 -5.21 -19.56
C ASN A 296 0.99 -4.44 -20.81
N GLU A 297 0.44 -3.24 -21.07
CA GLU A 297 0.77 -2.44 -22.24
C GLU A 297 2.25 -2.04 -22.24
N LEU A 298 2.78 -1.65 -21.08
CA LEU A 298 4.19 -1.29 -20.92
C LEU A 298 5.11 -2.49 -20.68
N GLY A 299 4.56 -3.72 -20.49
CA GLY A 299 5.32 -4.93 -20.18
C GLY A 299 6.07 -4.87 -18.86
N LEU A 300 5.46 -4.21 -17.85
CA LEU A 300 6.02 -4.08 -16.51
C LEU A 300 5.79 -5.37 -15.71
N ASN A 301 6.88 -6.06 -15.33
CA ASN A 301 6.78 -7.30 -14.58
C ASN A 301 8.09 -7.57 -13.83
N ILE A 302 8.04 -7.73 -12.52
CA ILE A 302 9.24 -7.99 -11.69
C ILE A 302 9.89 -9.35 -11.99
N PHE A 303 9.16 -10.27 -12.61
CA PHE A 303 9.65 -11.60 -12.98
C PHE A 303 10.18 -11.66 -14.42
N ALA A 304 10.07 -10.59 -15.20
CA ALA A 304 10.58 -10.54 -16.55
C ALA A 304 12.11 -10.47 -16.57
N SER A 305 12.73 -11.12 -17.57
CA SER A 305 14.18 -11.09 -17.75
C SER A 305 14.72 -9.75 -18.28
N ALA A 306 13.86 -8.92 -18.88
CA ALA A 306 14.23 -7.61 -19.37
C ALA A 306 14.03 -6.54 -18.28
N ARG A 307 15.04 -5.72 -18.02
CA ARG A 307 14.89 -4.50 -17.23
C ARG A 307 14.18 -3.45 -18.08
N VAL A 308 13.22 -2.76 -17.45
CA VAL A 308 12.51 -1.64 -18.07
C VAL A 308 13.12 -0.34 -17.56
N THR A 309 13.51 0.53 -18.50
CA THR A 309 13.99 1.89 -18.20
C THR A 309 13.17 2.91 -18.98
N VAL A 310 13.06 4.14 -18.49
CA VAL A 310 12.36 5.23 -19.16
C VAL A 310 13.39 6.17 -19.78
N GLU A 311 13.20 6.50 -21.08
CA GLU A 311 13.99 7.51 -21.82
C GLU A 311 13.52 8.92 -21.52
#